data_ead0722e56835f8c81d96c4d29f84c29
#
_entry.id   ead0722e56835f8c81d96c4d29f84c29
#
_cell.length_a   1.000
_cell.length_b   1.000
_cell.length_c   1.000
_cell.angle_alpha   90.00
_cell.angle_beta   90.00
_cell.angle_gamma   90.00
#
_symmetry.space_group_name_H-M   'P 1'
#
loop_
_entity.id
_entity.type
_entity.pdbx_description
1 polymer ?
#
loop_
_entity_poly.entity_id
_entity_poly.type
_entity_poly.pdbx_seq_one_letter_code
_entity_poly.pdbx_strand_id
1 'polypeptide(L)'
;MFFELSKTAGAFLVNPGNLFFFVLLLGAVLLWTPARSLGRWLVALAVLTGLFAAAVPAGRSALLALENRFPAVRELPARVDGAVVLGGMVDPFVTRARGQLALGGAVERLLALAEIGRQYPEAKLVFSGGSGVLGRQDATEAEALRPHLAAFGL
;
A
#
# COMPACT_ATOMS: atom_id res chain seq x y z
N MET A 1 3.35 -12.25 17.93
CA MET A 1 2.44 -13.38 17.55
C MET A 1 1.23 -12.93 16.74
N PHE A 2 0.31 -12.10 17.26
CA PHE A 2 -0.88 -11.69 16.49
C PHE A 2 -0.53 -10.96 15.19
N PHE A 3 0.39 -10.02 15.21
CA PHE A 3 0.86 -9.26 14.05
C PHE A 3 1.47 -10.17 12.96
N GLU A 4 2.32 -11.12 13.35
CA GLU A 4 2.95 -12.05 12.40
C GLU A 4 1.92 -13.01 11.79
N LEU A 5 1.00 -13.53 12.61
CA LEU A 5 -0.08 -14.40 12.15
C LEU A 5 -1.02 -13.67 11.18
N SER A 6 -1.42 -12.46 11.54
CA SER A 6 -2.28 -11.62 10.71
C SER A 6 -1.63 -11.25 9.36
N LYS A 7 -0.36 -10.87 9.37
CA LYS A 7 0.39 -10.55 8.15
C LYS A 7 0.60 -11.79 7.28
N THR A 8 0.94 -12.94 7.87
CA THR A 8 1.14 -14.18 7.12
C THR A 8 -0.19 -14.68 6.55
N ALA A 9 -1.24 -14.75 7.36
CA ALA A 9 -2.57 -15.12 6.89
C ALA A 9 -3.09 -14.15 5.83
N GLY A 10 -2.90 -12.84 6.01
CA GLY A 10 -3.27 -11.83 5.03
C GLY A 10 -2.51 -11.96 3.72
N ALA A 11 -1.20 -12.20 3.77
CA ALA A 11 -0.40 -12.38 2.57
C ALA A 11 -0.76 -13.62 1.76
N PHE A 12 -1.11 -14.72 2.43
CA PHE A 12 -1.41 -16.00 1.76
C PHE A 12 -2.89 -16.19 1.43
N LEU A 13 -3.81 -15.86 2.35
CA LEU A 13 -5.22 -16.20 2.22
C LEU A 13 -6.08 -15.04 1.68
N VAL A 14 -5.69 -13.79 1.95
CA VAL A 14 -6.50 -12.63 1.57
C VAL A 14 -6.02 -11.98 0.27
N ASN A 15 -4.79 -12.29 -0.17
CA ASN A 15 -4.29 -11.77 -1.44
C ASN A 15 -5.04 -12.41 -2.63
N PRO A 16 -5.81 -11.65 -3.43
CA PRO A 16 -6.58 -12.19 -4.54
C PRO A 16 -5.73 -12.95 -5.56
N GLY A 17 -4.48 -12.53 -5.77
CA GLY A 17 -3.56 -13.20 -6.68
C GLY A 17 -3.19 -14.62 -6.21
N ASN A 18 -3.01 -14.81 -4.90
CA ASN A 18 -2.72 -16.12 -4.34
C ASN A 18 -3.95 -17.05 -4.40
N LEU A 19 -5.13 -16.53 -4.07
CA LEU A 19 -6.38 -17.27 -4.22
C LEU A 19 -6.58 -17.74 -5.67
N PHE A 20 -6.36 -16.85 -6.62
CA PHE A 20 -6.42 -17.17 -8.04
C PHE A 20 -5.42 -18.28 -8.41
N PHE A 21 -4.17 -18.19 -7.94
CA PHE A 21 -3.14 -19.20 -8.15
C PHE A 21 -3.53 -20.55 -7.55
N PHE A 22 -4.06 -20.59 -6.32
CA PHE A 22 -4.51 -21.82 -5.68
C PHE A 22 -5.67 -22.48 -6.41
N VAL A 23 -6.63 -21.71 -6.91
CA VAL A 23 -7.73 -22.23 -7.72
C VAL A 23 -7.22 -22.85 -9.02
N LEU A 24 -6.29 -22.17 -9.72
CA LEU A 24 -5.64 -22.70 -10.91
C LEU A 24 -4.88 -23.99 -10.62
N LEU A 25 -4.07 -24.01 -9.56
CA LEU A 25 -3.29 -25.17 -9.17
C LEU A 25 -4.18 -26.37 -8.83
N LEU A 26 -5.21 -26.14 -8.02
CA LEU A 26 -6.20 -27.18 -7.69
C LEU A 26 -6.90 -27.72 -8.95
N GLY A 27 -7.34 -26.82 -9.82
CA GLY A 27 -7.95 -27.19 -11.09
C GLY A 27 -7.01 -28.04 -11.94
N ALA A 28 -5.73 -27.63 -12.06
CA ALA A 28 -4.72 -28.36 -12.80
C ALA A 28 -4.47 -29.76 -12.23
N VAL A 29 -4.34 -29.88 -10.90
CA VAL A 29 -4.14 -31.18 -10.24
C VAL A 29 -5.35 -32.10 -10.47
N LEU A 30 -6.57 -31.58 -10.41
CA LEU A 30 -7.78 -32.36 -10.64
C LEU A 30 -7.90 -32.90 -12.08
N LEU A 31 -7.17 -32.32 -13.06
CA LEU A 31 -7.17 -32.84 -14.44
C LEU A 31 -6.61 -34.27 -14.54
N TRP A 32 -5.71 -34.64 -13.62
CA TRP A 32 -5.14 -36.01 -13.56
C TRP A 32 -5.88 -36.95 -12.61
N THR A 33 -7.06 -36.58 -12.14
CA THR A 33 -7.89 -37.36 -11.24
C THR A 33 -9.22 -37.78 -11.91
N PRO A 34 -9.98 -38.68 -11.31
CA PRO A 34 -11.36 -38.97 -11.79
C PRO A 34 -12.25 -37.72 -11.84
N ALA A 35 -11.94 -36.69 -11.06
CA ALA A 35 -12.65 -35.41 -11.01
C ALA A 35 -12.21 -34.40 -12.12
N ARG A 36 -11.63 -34.90 -13.22
CA ARG A 36 -11.14 -34.07 -14.35
C ARG A 36 -12.15 -33.08 -14.91
N SER A 37 -13.43 -33.39 -14.83
CA SER A 37 -14.51 -32.46 -15.27
C SER A 37 -14.52 -31.21 -14.40
N LEU A 38 -14.47 -31.37 -13.07
CA LEU A 38 -14.38 -30.26 -12.14
C LEU A 38 -13.09 -29.46 -12.35
N GLY A 39 -11.95 -30.15 -12.56
CA GLY A 39 -10.67 -29.51 -12.88
C GLY A 39 -10.75 -28.59 -14.09
N ARG A 40 -11.38 -29.04 -15.19
CA ARG A 40 -11.58 -28.21 -16.40
C ARG A 40 -12.40 -26.96 -16.13
N TRP A 41 -13.50 -27.10 -15.38
CA TRP A 41 -14.33 -25.94 -15.02
C TRP A 41 -13.61 -24.95 -14.12
N LEU A 42 -12.84 -25.40 -13.15
CA LEU A 42 -12.04 -24.51 -12.29
C LEU A 42 -10.99 -23.76 -13.09
N VAL A 43 -10.24 -24.43 -13.98
CA VAL A 43 -9.25 -23.78 -14.84
C VAL A 43 -9.93 -22.78 -15.79
N ALA A 44 -11.02 -23.18 -16.45
CA ALA A 44 -11.75 -22.30 -17.37
C ALA A 44 -12.28 -21.05 -16.64
N LEU A 45 -12.90 -21.24 -15.47
CA LEU A 45 -13.42 -20.14 -14.66
C LEU A 45 -12.28 -19.20 -14.21
N ALA A 46 -11.17 -19.75 -13.74
CA ALA A 46 -10.03 -18.96 -13.33
C ALA A 46 -9.46 -18.15 -14.51
N VAL A 47 -9.25 -18.76 -15.68
CA VAL A 47 -8.77 -18.06 -16.88
C VAL A 47 -9.74 -16.94 -17.29
N LEU A 48 -11.04 -17.22 -17.35
CA LEU A 48 -12.04 -16.21 -17.69
C LEU A 48 -12.08 -15.06 -16.69
N THR A 49 -12.01 -15.36 -15.39
CA THR A 49 -11.96 -14.35 -14.34
C THR A 49 -10.69 -13.50 -14.42
N GLY A 50 -9.53 -14.14 -14.72
CA GLY A 50 -8.27 -13.43 -14.90
C GLY A 50 -8.30 -12.50 -16.11
N LEU A 51 -8.83 -12.97 -17.25
CA LEU A 51 -8.99 -12.14 -18.45
C LEU A 51 -9.96 -10.98 -18.20
N PHE A 52 -11.07 -11.23 -17.53
CA PHE A 52 -12.00 -10.18 -17.15
C PHE A 52 -11.36 -9.14 -16.24
N ALA A 53 -10.65 -9.57 -15.19
CA ALA A 53 -9.95 -8.66 -14.28
C ALA A 53 -8.84 -7.85 -14.96
N ALA A 54 -8.18 -8.43 -15.97
CA ALA A 54 -7.17 -7.72 -16.78
C ALA A 54 -7.79 -6.70 -17.73
N ALA A 55 -8.97 -7.01 -18.30
CA ALA A 55 -9.64 -6.15 -19.27
C ALA A 55 -10.45 -5.02 -18.62
N VAL A 56 -11.03 -5.27 -17.45
CA VAL A 56 -11.93 -4.34 -16.77
C VAL A 56 -11.23 -3.67 -15.58
N PRO A 57 -11.03 -2.33 -15.60
CA PRO A 57 -10.37 -1.60 -14.51
C PRO A 57 -11.31 -1.40 -13.30
N ALA A 58 -11.96 -2.49 -12.85
CA ALA A 58 -12.97 -2.45 -11.80
C ALA A 58 -12.40 -1.90 -10.47
N GLY A 59 -11.17 -2.28 -10.12
CA GLY A 59 -10.50 -1.79 -8.91
C GLY A 59 -10.29 -0.28 -8.94
N ARG A 60 -9.83 0.25 -10.08
CA ARG A 60 -9.65 1.69 -10.27
C ARG A 60 -10.98 2.44 -10.21
N SER A 61 -12.00 1.90 -10.84
CA SER A 61 -13.34 2.53 -10.85
C SER A 61 -13.95 2.55 -9.44
N ALA A 62 -13.79 1.46 -8.68
CA ALA A 62 -14.22 1.39 -7.29
C ALA A 62 -13.46 2.38 -6.39
N LEU A 63 -12.14 2.48 -6.58
CA LEU A 63 -11.29 3.43 -5.84
C LEU A 63 -11.72 4.87 -6.14
N LEU A 64 -11.89 5.23 -7.42
CA LEU A 64 -12.36 6.56 -7.81
C LEU A 64 -13.75 6.89 -7.23
N ALA A 65 -14.65 5.91 -7.14
CA ALA A 65 -15.96 6.13 -6.52
C ALA A 65 -15.85 6.41 -5.01
N LEU A 66 -14.88 5.78 -4.32
CA LEU A 66 -14.60 6.04 -2.91
C LEU A 66 -13.92 7.41 -2.71
N GLU A 67 -12.93 7.73 -3.53
CA GLU A 67 -12.20 9.00 -3.47
C GLU A 67 -13.13 10.19 -3.74
N ASN A 68 -14.01 10.09 -4.72
CA ASN A 68 -14.98 11.15 -5.05
C ASN A 68 -16.05 11.36 -3.97
N ARG A 69 -16.16 10.45 -3.00
CA ARG A 69 -17.08 10.61 -1.86
C ARG A 69 -16.64 11.73 -0.91
N PHE A 70 -15.34 12.01 -0.87
CA PHE A 70 -14.75 13.06 -0.04
C PHE A 70 -14.02 14.04 -0.98
N PRO A 71 -14.60 15.21 -1.24
CA PRO A 71 -13.97 16.18 -2.13
C PRO A 71 -12.63 16.66 -1.54
N ALA A 72 -11.67 16.89 -2.42
CA ALA A 72 -10.38 17.45 -2.02
C ALA A 72 -10.58 18.81 -1.35
N VAL A 73 -9.89 19.02 -0.23
CA VAL A 73 -9.87 20.33 0.46
C VAL A 73 -9.08 21.29 -0.42
N ARG A 74 -9.76 22.29 -0.97
CA ARG A 74 -9.16 23.30 -1.86
C ARG A 74 -8.67 24.53 -1.10
N GLU A 75 -9.30 24.84 0.01
CA GLU A 75 -8.96 25.98 0.85
C GLU A 75 -8.61 25.48 2.24
N LEU A 76 -7.39 25.73 2.65
CA LEU A 76 -6.94 25.43 3.99
C LEU A 76 -7.50 26.47 4.98
N PRO A 77 -7.80 26.09 6.23
CA PRO A 77 -8.30 27.00 7.24
C PRO A 77 -7.29 28.10 7.52
N ALA A 78 -7.75 29.26 7.98
CA ALA A 78 -6.89 30.41 8.27
C ALA A 78 -5.83 30.12 9.35
N ARG A 79 -6.06 29.12 10.21
CA ARG A 79 -5.14 28.67 11.25
C ARG A 79 -5.11 27.16 11.33
N VAL A 80 -3.89 26.61 11.41
CA VAL A 80 -3.62 25.20 11.65
C VAL A 80 -2.66 25.10 12.83
N ASP A 81 -3.08 24.43 13.91
CA ASP A 81 -2.25 24.24 15.11
C ASP A 81 -1.28 23.06 14.95
N GLY A 82 -1.57 22.12 14.05
CA GLY A 82 -0.67 21.02 13.73
C GLY A 82 -1.17 20.13 12.60
N ALA A 83 -0.25 19.38 12.00
CA ALA A 83 -0.54 18.40 10.97
C ALA A 83 0.16 17.08 11.28
N VAL A 84 -0.55 15.97 11.08
CA VAL A 84 -0.02 14.62 11.22
C VAL A 84 -0.03 13.94 9.86
N VAL A 85 1.13 13.50 9.40
CA VAL A 85 1.27 12.72 8.17
C VAL A 85 1.55 11.26 8.50
N LEU A 86 0.78 10.39 7.89
CA LEU A 86 0.96 8.94 8.02
C LEU A 86 1.97 8.45 6.99
N GLY A 87 2.85 7.55 7.41
CA GLY A 87 3.86 6.90 6.58
C GLY A 87 3.28 6.06 5.44
N GLY A 88 4.13 5.27 4.81
CA GLY A 88 3.84 4.46 3.63
C GLY A 88 4.51 4.99 2.35
N MET A 89 5.39 5.98 2.49
CA MET A 89 6.06 6.62 1.36
C MET A 89 7.57 6.43 1.33
N VAL A 90 8.18 6.00 2.42
CA VAL A 90 9.64 5.81 2.52
C VAL A 90 9.96 4.33 2.65
N ASP A 91 10.89 3.83 1.85
CA ASP A 91 11.50 2.53 2.08
C ASP A 91 12.73 2.69 3.01
N PRO A 92 12.61 2.36 4.30
CA PRO A 92 13.68 2.58 5.26
C PRO A 92 14.89 1.67 5.01
N PHE A 93 14.66 0.49 4.43
CA PHE A 93 15.73 -0.49 4.18
C PHE A 93 16.56 -0.11 2.96
N VAL A 94 15.91 0.32 1.88
CA VAL A 94 16.60 0.82 0.68
C VAL A 94 17.31 2.13 1.00
N THR A 95 16.67 3.05 1.73
CA THR A 95 17.27 4.31 2.18
C THR A 95 18.56 4.06 2.95
N ARG A 96 18.52 3.17 3.95
CA ARG A 96 19.71 2.81 4.75
C ARG A 96 20.79 2.13 3.92
N ALA A 97 20.43 1.22 3.02
CA ALA A 97 21.38 0.47 2.21
C ALA A 97 22.09 1.34 1.16
N ARG A 98 21.43 2.37 0.64
CA ARG A 98 21.96 3.21 -0.44
C ARG A 98 22.42 4.59 0.01
N GLY A 99 22.15 4.99 1.25
CA GLY A 99 22.47 6.33 1.76
C GLY A 99 21.69 7.45 1.05
N GLN A 100 20.64 7.13 0.35
CA GLN A 100 19.78 8.05 -0.39
C GLN A 100 18.32 7.78 -0.03
N LEU A 101 17.52 8.83 0.12
CA LEU A 101 16.10 8.69 0.44
C LEU A 101 15.36 7.96 -0.69
N ALA A 102 14.88 6.76 -0.39
CA ALA A 102 14.08 5.96 -1.31
C ALA A 102 12.60 6.25 -1.06
N LEU A 103 11.98 6.99 -1.97
CA LEU A 103 10.55 7.31 -1.94
C LEU A 103 9.77 6.34 -2.84
N GLY A 104 8.62 5.93 -2.36
CA GLY A 104 7.67 5.06 -3.06
C GLY A 104 6.33 5.75 -3.31
N GLY A 105 5.24 4.98 -3.24
CA GLY A 105 3.90 5.51 -3.33
C GLY A 105 3.56 6.50 -2.21
N ALA A 106 2.52 7.30 -2.42
CA ALA A 106 2.01 8.27 -1.43
C ALA A 106 3.00 9.40 -1.04
N VAL A 107 4.00 9.70 -1.89
CA VAL A 107 4.96 10.80 -1.69
C VAL A 107 4.29 12.17 -1.64
N GLU A 108 3.11 12.31 -2.23
CA GLU A 108 2.28 13.51 -2.19
C GLU A 108 1.94 13.96 -0.77
N ARG A 109 1.88 13.04 0.19
CA ARG A 109 1.68 13.36 1.61
C ARG A 109 2.85 14.15 2.21
N LEU A 110 4.08 13.83 1.80
CA LEU A 110 5.27 14.57 2.25
C LEU A 110 5.31 15.97 1.63
N LEU A 111 4.92 16.09 0.36
CA LEU A 111 4.80 17.38 -0.31
C LEU A 111 3.74 18.25 0.35
N ALA A 112 2.57 17.68 0.67
CA ALA A 112 1.51 18.38 1.40
C ALA A 112 1.99 18.82 2.81
N LEU A 113 2.76 17.99 3.53
CA LEU A 113 3.33 18.37 4.81
C LEU A 113 4.28 19.57 4.68
N ALA A 114 5.13 19.56 3.65
CA ALA A 114 6.05 20.67 3.38
C ALA A 114 5.30 21.97 3.00
N GLU A 115 4.20 21.85 2.27
CA GLU A 115 3.34 23.00 1.95
C GLU A 115 2.68 23.57 3.20
N ILE A 116 2.10 22.72 4.04
CA ILE A 116 1.51 23.13 5.32
C ILE A 116 2.55 23.79 6.22
N GLY A 117 3.76 23.22 6.32
CA GLY A 117 4.84 23.81 7.11
C GLY A 117 5.26 25.19 6.64
N ARG A 118 5.25 25.44 5.33
CA ARG A 118 5.54 26.77 4.77
C ARG A 118 4.41 27.76 4.99
N GLN A 119 3.15 27.30 4.89
CA GLN A 119 1.97 28.14 5.04
C GLN A 119 1.67 28.48 6.51
N TYR A 120 1.99 27.56 7.42
CA TYR A 120 1.72 27.68 8.86
C TYR A 120 3.00 27.40 9.67
N PRO A 121 3.94 28.36 9.75
CA PRO A 121 5.24 28.15 10.41
C PRO A 121 5.13 27.78 11.90
N GLU A 122 4.05 28.17 12.55
CA GLU A 122 3.80 27.88 13.98
C GLU A 122 3.13 26.49 14.19
N ALA A 123 2.72 25.82 13.12
CA ALA A 123 2.04 24.54 13.22
C ALA A 123 3.02 23.43 13.63
N LYS A 124 2.58 22.56 14.54
CA LYS A 124 3.35 21.37 14.92
C LYS A 124 3.21 20.29 13.86
N LEU A 125 4.29 19.94 13.21
CA LEU A 125 4.32 18.91 12.18
C LEU A 125 4.76 17.56 12.78
N VAL A 126 3.99 16.52 12.55
CA VAL A 126 4.27 15.17 13.05
C VAL A 126 4.23 14.19 11.89
N PHE A 127 5.30 13.43 11.73
CA PHE A 127 5.36 12.30 10.82
C PHE A 127 5.27 11.00 11.62
N SER A 128 4.29 10.16 11.28
CA SER A 128 4.05 8.85 11.91
C SER A 128 4.29 7.74 10.89
N GLY A 129 5.48 7.15 10.94
CA GLY A 129 5.86 6.04 10.05
C GLY A 129 6.74 5.03 10.77
N GLY A 130 6.32 3.78 10.75
CA GLY A 130 7.03 2.64 11.33
C GLY A 130 7.63 1.72 10.25
N SER A 131 7.78 0.43 10.58
CA SER A 131 8.06 -0.62 9.61
C SER A 131 6.85 -1.53 9.46
N GLY A 132 6.36 -1.68 8.22
CA GLY A 132 5.30 -2.62 7.86
C GLY A 132 5.83 -4.00 7.45
N VAL A 133 7.14 -4.21 7.41
CA VAL A 133 7.77 -5.44 6.91
C VAL A 133 7.82 -6.48 8.01
N LEU A 134 7.32 -7.68 7.69
CA LEU A 134 7.33 -8.82 8.62
C LEU A 134 8.78 -9.21 8.95
N GLY A 135 9.08 -9.37 10.25
CA GLY A 135 10.40 -9.79 10.72
C GLY A 135 11.51 -8.73 10.65
N ARG A 136 11.21 -7.52 10.16
CA ARG A 136 12.18 -6.41 10.04
C ARG A 136 11.62 -5.15 10.66
N GLN A 137 11.88 -4.97 11.94
CA GLN A 137 11.46 -3.79 12.73
C GLN A 137 12.66 -2.89 13.11
N ASP A 138 13.83 -3.19 12.55
CA ASP A 138 15.12 -2.55 12.86
C ASP A 138 15.34 -1.22 12.14
N ALA A 139 14.42 -0.79 11.31
CA ALA A 139 14.42 0.51 10.65
C ALA A 139 12.98 1.01 10.47
N THR A 140 12.74 2.26 10.79
CA THR A 140 11.45 2.92 10.64
C THR A 140 11.49 3.98 9.55
N GLU A 141 10.34 4.25 8.93
CA GLU A 141 10.24 5.33 7.95
C GLU A 141 10.59 6.70 8.55
N ALA A 142 10.18 6.93 9.80
CA ALA A 142 10.44 8.18 10.51
C ALA A 142 11.94 8.42 10.73
N GLU A 143 12.69 7.39 11.13
CA GLU A 143 14.15 7.47 11.27
C GLU A 143 14.84 7.68 9.93
N ALA A 144 14.39 6.99 8.88
CA ALA A 144 14.96 7.12 7.54
C ALA A 144 14.69 8.50 6.91
N LEU A 145 13.53 9.10 7.16
CA LEU A 145 13.15 10.40 6.63
C LEU A 145 13.84 11.56 7.37
N ARG A 146 14.04 11.43 8.68
CA ARG A 146 14.51 12.52 9.56
C ARG A 146 15.73 13.29 9.05
N PRO A 147 16.82 12.65 8.55
CA PRO A 147 17.99 13.37 8.03
C PRO A 147 17.71 14.20 6.77
N HIS A 148 16.61 13.92 6.09
CA HIS A 148 16.27 14.51 4.80
C HIS A 148 15.20 15.61 4.88
N LEU A 149 14.62 15.86 6.07
CA LEU A 149 13.55 16.85 6.25
C LEU A 149 13.94 18.25 5.79
N ALA A 150 15.17 18.66 6.03
CA ALA A 150 15.67 19.98 5.61
C ALA A 150 15.60 20.19 4.08
N ALA A 151 15.72 19.13 3.29
CA ALA A 151 15.57 19.22 1.83
C ALA A 151 14.14 19.57 1.38
N PHE A 152 13.16 19.34 2.26
CA PHE A 152 11.74 19.68 2.04
C PHE A 152 11.35 21.02 2.71
N GLY A 153 12.30 21.70 3.35
CA GLY A 153 12.04 22.94 4.11
C GLY A 153 11.37 22.71 5.46
N LEU A 154 11.57 21.53 6.04
CA LEU A 154 10.98 21.08 7.31
C LEU A 154 12.05 20.95 8.41
#